data_489fccf6c790245a2f8b85ded83a833b
#
_entry.id   489fccf6c790245a2f8b85ded83a833b
#
_cell.length_a   1.000
_cell.length_b   1.000
_cell.length_c   1.000
_cell.angle_alpha   90.00
_cell.angle_beta   90.00
_cell.angle_gamma   90.00
#
_symmetry.space_group_name_H-M   'P 1'
#
loop_
_entity.id
_entity.type
_entity.pdbx_description
1 polymer ?
#
loop_
_entity_poly.entity_id
_entity_poly.type
_entity_poly.pdbx_seq_one_letter_code
_entity_poly.pdbx_strand_id
1 'polypeptide(L)'
;MRHSIGGVLLNRVVAEGIANGDITLVLRRWDAPRARQGGTQRTVAGTARIDDVAEYPGSYRVTAAQARAAGYPDAKTAQNELDRRPARHTYVIAVSFLAPDERPELAADDRLCDADVDAIAARLDRWDAATAPWTRQYLELIGANEAVRAPDLAVRVGLDVPRFKRRVRQLKGLGLTISLDVGYRLSPRGRVYLRLTS
;
A
#
# COMPACT_ATOMS: atom_id res chain seq x y z
N MET A 1 -7.80 14.65 9.15
CA MET A 1 -6.42 14.19 9.41
C MET A 1 -6.35 12.69 9.26
N ARG A 2 -5.86 12.17 8.13
CA ARG A 2 -5.69 10.72 7.93
C ARG A 2 -4.23 10.40 8.20
N HIS A 3 -3.90 10.04 9.42
CA HIS A 3 -2.59 9.50 9.75
C HIS A 3 -2.51 8.08 9.17
N SER A 4 -1.75 7.92 8.10
CA SER A 4 -1.26 6.60 7.68
C SER A 4 -0.25 6.15 8.75
N ILE A 5 -0.74 5.49 9.78
CA ILE A 5 0.09 4.75 10.71
C ILE A 5 0.68 3.60 9.92
N GLY A 6 2.00 3.39 10.03
CA GLY A 6 2.72 2.35 9.29
C GLY A 6 1.99 1.01 9.40
N GLY A 7 1.27 0.67 8.33
CA GLY A 7 0.29 -0.40 8.33
C GLY A 7 0.92 -1.77 8.52
N VAL A 8 0.10 -2.72 8.85
CA VAL A 8 0.43 -4.15 8.86
C VAL A 8 0.91 -4.54 7.47
N LEU A 9 2.22 -4.73 7.28
CA LEU A 9 2.74 -5.16 5.99
C LEU A 9 2.26 -6.61 5.75
N LEU A 10 1.34 -6.78 4.81
CA LEU A 10 0.80 -8.08 4.40
C LEU A 10 1.50 -8.53 3.13
N ASN A 11 2.07 -9.73 3.14
CA ASN A 11 2.60 -10.34 1.92
C ASN A 11 1.43 -10.78 1.02
N ARG A 12 1.75 -11.19 -0.20
CA ARG A 12 0.75 -11.55 -1.23
C ARG A 12 -0.16 -12.70 -0.77
N VAL A 13 0.41 -13.75 -0.21
CA VAL A 13 -0.33 -14.94 0.24
C VAL A 13 -1.35 -14.59 1.32
N VAL A 14 -0.94 -13.80 2.32
CA VAL A 14 -1.84 -13.34 3.38
C VAL A 14 -2.91 -12.40 2.82
N ALA A 15 -2.55 -11.53 1.89
CA ALA A 15 -3.51 -10.61 1.27
C ALA A 15 -4.60 -11.35 0.47
N GLU A 16 -4.19 -12.34 -0.32
CA GLU A 16 -5.10 -13.21 -1.08
C GLU A 16 -5.97 -14.07 -0.15
N GLY A 17 -5.38 -14.64 0.92
CA GLY A 17 -6.14 -15.40 1.92
C GLY A 17 -7.18 -14.55 2.66
N ILE A 18 -6.90 -13.26 2.93
CA ILE A 18 -7.91 -12.34 3.48
C ILE A 18 -9.01 -12.06 2.44
N ALA A 19 -8.64 -11.86 1.19
CA ALA A 19 -9.62 -11.58 0.13
C ALA A 19 -10.58 -12.76 -0.10
N ASN A 20 -10.10 -13.99 0.05
CA ASN A 20 -10.90 -15.22 -0.08
C ASN A 20 -11.63 -15.61 1.20
N GLY A 21 -11.33 -14.97 2.35
CA GLY A 21 -11.89 -15.32 3.64
C GLY A 21 -11.19 -16.49 4.36
N ASP A 22 -10.11 -17.05 3.81
CA ASP A 22 -9.33 -18.15 4.39
C ASP A 22 -8.49 -17.67 5.59
N ILE A 23 -8.09 -16.39 5.59
CA ILE A 23 -7.32 -15.75 6.65
C ILE A 23 -8.15 -14.63 7.27
N THR A 24 -8.44 -14.79 8.57
CA THR A 24 -9.22 -13.82 9.36
C THR A 24 -8.44 -13.21 10.51
N LEU A 25 -7.22 -13.69 10.76
CA LEU A 25 -6.32 -13.13 11.77
C LEU A 25 -4.95 -12.82 11.18
N VAL A 26 -4.30 -11.80 11.74
CA VAL A 26 -2.89 -11.49 11.50
C VAL A 26 -2.16 -11.39 12.82
N LEU A 27 -1.07 -12.14 12.95
CA LEU A 27 -0.25 -12.18 14.16
C LEU A 27 0.97 -11.30 13.99
N ARG A 28 1.25 -10.43 14.98
CA ARG A 28 2.40 -9.53 14.94
C ARG A 28 3.05 -9.37 16.30
N ARG A 29 4.36 -9.10 16.31
CA ARG A 29 5.08 -8.61 17.49
C ARG A 29 5.59 -7.22 17.24
N TRP A 30 5.26 -6.29 18.13
CA TRP A 30 5.68 -4.90 18.09
C TRP A 30 5.92 -4.37 19.50
N ASP A 31 6.77 -3.35 19.62
CA ASP A 31 6.98 -2.62 20.88
C ASP A 31 5.89 -1.57 21.15
N ALA A 32 5.16 -1.18 20.11
CA ALA A 32 4.02 -0.28 20.18
C ALA A 32 2.99 -0.64 19.10
N PRO A 33 1.69 -0.38 19.30
CA PRO A 33 0.65 -0.74 18.35
C PRO A 33 0.82 -0.01 17.01
N ARG A 34 0.75 -0.77 15.91
CA ARG A 34 0.81 -0.27 14.53
C ARG A 34 -0.48 -0.52 13.75
N ALA A 35 -1.47 -1.08 14.39
CA ALA A 35 -2.81 -1.30 13.88
C ALA A 35 -3.82 -0.70 14.85
N ARG A 36 -4.98 -0.31 14.33
CA ARG A 36 -6.08 0.21 15.13
C ARG A 36 -7.39 -0.34 14.60
N GLN A 37 -8.28 -0.73 15.49
CA GLN A 37 -9.65 -1.14 15.17
C GLN A 37 -10.36 -0.08 14.30
N GLY A 38 -11.11 -0.51 13.30
CA GLY A 38 -11.76 0.33 12.30
C GLY A 38 -10.80 0.90 11.24
N GLY A 39 -9.49 0.67 11.37
CA GLY A 39 -8.50 1.03 10.36
C GLY A 39 -8.59 0.17 9.11
N THR A 40 -7.95 0.62 8.03
CA THR A 40 -7.86 -0.15 6.78
C THR A 40 -6.42 -0.31 6.33
N GLN A 41 -6.12 -1.43 5.69
CA GLN A 41 -4.83 -1.73 5.09
C GLN A 41 -4.99 -2.08 3.62
N ARG A 42 -4.39 -1.28 2.74
CA ARG A 42 -4.31 -1.62 1.31
C ARG A 42 -3.29 -2.72 1.08
N THR A 43 -3.68 -3.70 0.27
CA THR A 43 -2.87 -4.86 -0.12
C THR A 43 -2.83 -4.99 -1.65
N VAL A 44 -2.18 -6.03 -2.15
CA VAL A 44 -2.18 -6.37 -3.58
C VAL A 44 -3.50 -7.02 -4.03
N ALA A 45 -4.26 -7.60 -3.09
CA ALA A 45 -5.54 -8.27 -3.37
C ALA A 45 -6.76 -7.35 -3.08
N GLY A 46 -6.52 -6.13 -2.56
CA GLY A 46 -7.58 -5.21 -2.21
C GLY A 46 -7.35 -4.50 -0.89
N THR A 47 -8.40 -3.99 -0.30
CA THR A 47 -8.38 -3.33 1.01
C THR A 47 -8.89 -4.28 2.08
N ALA A 48 -8.06 -4.56 3.07
CA ALA A 48 -8.46 -5.24 4.29
C ALA A 48 -8.90 -4.23 5.36
N ARG A 49 -9.94 -4.56 6.12
CA ARG A 49 -10.38 -3.83 7.31
C ARG A 49 -9.75 -4.49 8.53
N ILE A 50 -9.39 -3.68 9.52
CA ILE A 50 -8.97 -4.13 10.83
C ILE A 50 -10.21 -4.13 11.74
N ASP A 51 -10.73 -5.31 12.04
CA ASP A 51 -11.96 -5.47 12.79
C ASP A 51 -11.74 -5.38 14.28
N ASP A 52 -10.60 -5.93 14.77
CA ASP A 52 -10.21 -5.88 16.18
C ASP A 52 -8.68 -5.95 16.32
N VAL A 53 -8.17 -5.50 17.46
CA VAL A 53 -6.74 -5.55 17.82
C VAL A 53 -6.62 -5.92 19.29
N ALA A 54 -6.33 -7.18 19.55
CA ALA A 54 -6.03 -7.68 20.89
C ALA A 54 -4.52 -7.65 21.16
N GLU A 55 -4.12 -7.06 22.29
CA GLU A 55 -2.74 -6.95 22.73
C GLU A 55 -2.46 -7.93 23.87
N TYR A 56 -1.34 -8.62 23.78
CA TYR A 56 -0.85 -9.60 24.76
C TYR A 56 0.64 -9.35 25.05
N PRO A 57 1.17 -9.84 26.18
CA PRO A 57 2.61 -9.81 26.44
C PRO A 57 3.42 -10.50 25.32
N GLY A 58 4.68 -10.10 25.14
CA GLY A 58 5.57 -10.73 24.15
C GLY A 58 5.78 -12.24 24.38
N SER A 59 5.57 -12.73 25.60
CA SER A 59 5.61 -14.16 25.95
C SER A 59 4.35 -14.94 25.56
N TYR A 60 3.35 -14.29 24.99
CA TYR A 60 2.08 -14.92 24.58
C TYR A 60 2.32 -16.11 23.64
N ARG A 61 1.54 -17.19 23.89
CA ARG A 61 1.55 -18.40 23.06
C ARG A 61 0.30 -18.46 22.20
N VAL A 62 0.54 -18.59 20.90
CA VAL A 62 -0.52 -18.67 19.90
C VAL A 62 -1.27 -20.00 20.04
N THR A 63 -2.59 -19.95 20.03
CA THR A 63 -3.43 -21.16 20.03
C THR A 63 -3.48 -21.80 18.64
N ALA A 64 -3.84 -23.08 18.55
CA ALA A 64 -4.01 -23.77 17.28
C ALA A 64 -5.13 -23.14 16.42
N ALA A 65 -6.19 -22.64 17.06
CA ALA A 65 -7.27 -21.93 16.35
C ALA A 65 -6.79 -20.63 15.74
N GLN A 66 -6.03 -19.82 16.49
CA GLN A 66 -5.46 -18.56 15.98
C GLN A 66 -4.43 -18.81 14.87
N ALA A 67 -3.61 -19.85 14.98
CA ALA A 67 -2.65 -20.21 13.95
C ALA A 67 -3.38 -20.54 12.62
N ARG A 68 -4.40 -21.38 12.66
CA ARG A 68 -5.22 -21.71 11.48
C ARG A 68 -5.89 -20.47 10.89
N ALA A 69 -6.52 -19.66 11.73
CA ALA A 69 -7.16 -18.42 11.28
C ALA A 69 -6.17 -17.40 10.69
N ALA A 70 -4.89 -17.52 11.02
CA ALA A 70 -3.81 -16.70 10.45
C ALA A 70 -3.08 -17.37 9.26
N GLY A 71 -3.59 -18.50 8.76
CA GLY A 71 -3.06 -19.20 7.59
C GLY A 71 -1.83 -20.09 7.89
N TYR A 72 -1.57 -20.41 9.16
CA TYR A 72 -0.49 -21.34 9.55
C TYR A 72 -1.03 -22.75 9.74
N PRO A 73 -0.24 -23.79 9.40
CA PRO A 73 -0.66 -25.17 9.55
C PRO A 73 -0.89 -25.56 11.02
N ASP A 74 -0.10 -24.99 11.94
CA ASP A 74 -0.14 -25.29 13.37
C ASP A 74 0.39 -24.12 14.24
N ALA A 75 0.16 -24.22 15.55
CA ALA A 75 0.58 -23.21 16.53
C ALA A 75 2.11 -23.09 16.63
N LYS A 76 2.85 -24.19 16.47
CA LYS A 76 4.31 -24.19 16.55
C LYS A 76 4.92 -23.38 15.40
N THR A 77 4.43 -23.58 14.20
CA THR A 77 4.87 -22.83 13.01
C THR A 77 4.57 -21.34 13.16
N ALA A 78 3.35 -20.97 13.60
CA ALA A 78 2.98 -19.59 13.87
C ALA A 78 3.86 -18.97 14.96
N GLN A 79 4.13 -19.70 16.03
CA GLN A 79 4.97 -19.24 17.13
C GLN A 79 6.41 -19.01 16.69
N ASN A 80 6.98 -19.95 15.93
CA ASN A 80 8.34 -19.82 15.41
C ASN A 80 8.49 -18.56 14.53
N GLU A 81 7.49 -18.24 13.72
CA GLU A 81 7.52 -17.02 12.88
C GLU A 81 7.47 -15.74 13.72
N LEU A 82 6.66 -15.73 14.79
CA LEU A 82 6.62 -14.61 15.74
C LEU A 82 7.93 -14.46 16.51
N ASP A 83 8.54 -15.57 16.92
CA ASP A 83 9.75 -15.59 17.73
C ASP A 83 11.00 -15.11 16.97
N ARG A 84 10.96 -15.10 15.63
CA ARG A 84 12.00 -14.49 14.79
C ARG A 84 12.14 -12.98 14.98
N ARG A 85 11.10 -12.32 15.47
CA ARG A 85 11.07 -10.87 15.69
C ARG A 85 10.59 -10.57 17.10
N PRO A 86 11.43 -10.78 18.12
CA PRO A 86 11.06 -10.53 19.50
C PRO A 86 10.69 -9.06 19.70
N ALA A 87 9.60 -8.81 20.43
CA ALA A 87 9.15 -7.50 20.84
C ALA A 87 8.32 -7.60 22.13
N ARG A 88 8.03 -6.46 22.75
CA ARG A 88 7.36 -6.41 24.06
C ARG A 88 5.95 -6.98 24.05
N HIS A 89 5.24 -6.83 22.93
CA HIS A 89 3.83 -7.19 22.83
C HIS A 89 3.58 -8.08 21.60
N THR A 90 2.64 -9.00 21.76
CA THR A 90 2.06 -9.80 20.69
C THR A 90 0.67 -9.25 20.38
N TYR A 91 0.40 -8.96 19.12
CA TYR A 91 -0.89 -8.48 18.62
C TYR A 91 -1.57 -9.57 17.82
N VAL A 92 -2.81 -9.88 18.21
CA VAL A 92 -3.74 -10.70 17.44
C VAL A 92 -4.75 -9.76 16.81
N ILE A 93 -4.68 -9.62 15.49
CA ILE A 93 -5.42 -8.61 14.73
C ILE A 93 -6.47 -9.32 13.90
N ALA A 94 -7.74 -9.09 14.20
CA ALA A 94 -8.83 -9.57 13.38
C ALA A 94 -8.95 -8.72 12.12
N VAL A 95 -9.07 -9.36 10.97
CA VAL A 95 -9.14 -8.70 9.67
C VAL A 95 -10.21 -9.32 8.79
N SER A 96 -10.83 -8.49 7.96
CA SER A 96 -11.78 -8.92 6.94
C SER A 96 -11.49 -8.21 5.61
N PHE A 97 -11.95 -8.79 4.51
CA PHE A 97 -11.90 -8.14 3.21
C PHE A 97 -12.97 -7.03 3.15
N LEU A 98 -12.57 -5.85 2.68
CA LEU A 98 -13.46 -4.70 2.59
C LEU A 98 -13.88 -4.39 1.15
N ALA A 99 -12.90 -4.33 0.23
CA ALA A 99 -13.14 -3.97 -1.16
C ALA A 99 -11.98 -4.41 -2.05
N PRO A 100 -12.23 -4.68 -3.34
CA PRO A 100 -11.18 -4.91 -4.33
C PRO A 100 -10.22 -3.73 -4.47
N ASP A 101 -9.08 -3.97 -5.09
CA ASP A 101 -8.16 -2.89 -5.46
C ASP A 101 -8.61 -2.28 -6.79
N GLU A 102 -9.29 -1.16 -6.73
CA GLU A 102 -9.76 -0.42 -7.92
C GLU A 102 -8.63 0.27 -8.70
N ARG A 103 -7.40 0.30 -8.16
CA ARG A 103 -6.28 0.99 -8.83
C ARG A 103 -5.88 0.41 -10.18
N PRO A 104 -5.90 -0.92 -10.40
CA PRO A 104 -5.64 -1.47 -11.74
C PRO A 104 -6.66 -1.02 -12.77
N GLU A 105 -7.95 -1.03 -12.44
CA GLU A 105 -9.04 -0.59 -13.32
C GLU A 105 -8.95 0.91 -13.58
N LEU A 106 -8.77 1.71 -12.52
CA LEU A 106 -8.55 3.14 -12.64
C LEU A 106 -7.32 3.48 -13.51
N ALA A 107 -6.24 2.73 -13.36
CA ALA A 107 -5.02 2.94 -14.15
C ALA A 107 -5.19 2.53 -15.63
N ALA A 108 -6.05 1.57 -15.90
CA ALA A 108 -6.36 1.10 -17.25
C ALA A 108 -7.32 2.02 -18.00
N ASP A 109 -8.10 2.84 -17.28
CA ASP A 109 -9.06 3.76 -17.88
C ASP A 109 -8.33 4.87 -18.66
N ASP A 110 -8.42 4.80 -19.97
CA ASP A 110 -7.81 5.75 -20.92
C ASP A 110 -8.84 6.71 -21.56
N ARG A 111 -10.08 6.70 -21.09
CA ARG A 111 -11.19 7.54 -21.58
C ARG A 111 -11.53 8.63 -20.57
N LEU A 112 -10.61 9.60 -20.42
CA LEU A 112 -10.83 10.73 -19.53
C LEU A 112 -11.78 11.75 -20.18
N CYS A 113 -12.83 12.11 -19.46
CA CYS A 113 -13.63 13.29 -19.77
C CYS A 113 -13.03 14.54 -19.09
N ASP A 114 -13.53 15.73 -19.45
CA ASP A 114 -13.05 17.00 -18.90
C ASP A 114 -13.14 17.02 -17.36
N ALA A 115 -14.23 16.50 -16.80
CA ALA A 115 -14.39 16.41 -15.34
C ALA A 115 -13.34 15.52 -14.67
N ASP A 116 -12.89 14.44 -15.32
CA ASP A 116 -11.78 13.61 -14.83
C ASP A 116 -10.46 14.37 -14.85
N VAL A 117 -10.20 15.09 -15.94
CA VAL A 117 -8.99 15.90 -16.08
C VAL A 117 -8.95 16.98 -15.01
N ASP A 118 -10.06 17.70 -14.80
CA ASP A 118 -10.17 18.74 -13.77
C ASP A 118 -9.99 18.17 -12.36
N ALA A 119 -10.58 17.02 -12.06
CA ALA A 119 -10.44 16.36 -10.77
C ALA A 119 -9.00 15.91 -10.49
N ILE A 120 -8.30 15.40 -11.51
CA ILE A 120 -6.88 15.05 -11.42
C ILE A 120 -6.06 16.31 -11.22
N ALA A 121 -6.24 17.32 -12.05
CA ALA A 121 -5.52 18.60 -11.99
C ALA A 121 -5.66 19.23 -10.60
N ALA A 122 -6.87 19.41 -10.09
CA ALA A 122 -7.12 19.96 -8.78
C ALA A 122 -6.46 19.15 -7.63
N ARG A 123 -6.22 17.85 -7.83
CA ARG A 123 -5.51 17.04 -6.85
C ARG A 123 -4.00 17.23 -6.94
N LEU A 124 -3.45 17.32 -8.14
CA LEU A 124 -2.04 17.57 -8.39
C LEU A 124 -1.65 18.97 -7.90
N ASP A 125 -2.44 19.98 -8.23
CA ASP A 125 -2.24 21.37 -7.80
C ASP A 125 -2.18 21.53 -6.29
N ARG A 126 -3.06 20.83 -5.56
CA ARG A 126 -3.01 20.81 -4.09
C ARG A 126 -1.71 20.22 -3.54
N TRP A 127 -1.12 19.23 -4.20
CA TRP A 127 0.17 18.68 -3.78
C TRP A 127 1.32 19.60 -4.15
N ASP A 128 1.25 20.25 -5.29
CA ASP A 128 2.26 21.21 -5.76
C ASP A 128 2.23 22.49 -4.92
N ALA A 129 1.05 23.01 -4.56
CA ALA A 129 0.90 24.16 -3.68
C ALA A 129 1.42 23.92 -2.25
N ALA A 130 1.40 22.68 -1.76
CA ALA A 130 1.91 22.33 -0.43
C ALA A 130 3.44 22.26 -0.35
N THR A 131 4.12 22.25 -1.50
CA THR A 131 5.60 22.18 -1.61
C THR A 131 6.02 22.93 -2.89
N ALA A 132 7.25 22.75 -3.37
CA ALA A 132 7.57 23.14 -4.74
C ALA A 132 6.84 22.23 -5.74
N PRO A 133 6.41 22.75 -6.93
CA PRO A 133 5.78 21.96 -7.98
C PRO A 133 6.63 20.75 -8.36
N TRP A 134 6.00 19.56 -8.44
CA TRP A 134 6.72 18.32 -8.72
C TRP A 134 5.90 17.31 -9.53
N THR A 135 4.58 17.43 -9.55
CA THR A 135 3.70 16.35 -10.02
C THR A 135 3.89 16.08 -11.51
N ARG A 136 3.87 17.13 -12.33
CA ARG A 136 4.08 17.04 -13.78
C ARG A 136 5.48 16.52 -14.10
N GLN A 137 6.52 17.08 -13.45
CA GLN A 137 7.90 16.64 -13.62
C GLN A 137 8.06 15.13 -13.39
N TYR A 138 7.36 14.59 -12.38
CA TYR A 138 7.42 13.15 -12.08
C TYR A 138 6.72 12.29 -13.12
N LEU A 139 5.58 12.74 -13.64
CA LEU A 139 4.89 12.02 -14.71
C LEU A 139 5.75 12.00 -15.98
N GLU A 140 6.32 13.12 -16.38
CA GLU A 140 7.22 13.22 -17.53
C GLU A 140 8.49 12.37 -17.34
N LEU A 141 9.12 12.45 -16.15
CA LEU A 141 10.30 11.67 -15.82
C LEU A 141 10.02 10.16 -15.92
N ILE A 142 8.92 9.70 -15.36
CA ILE A 142 8.53 8.27 -15.38
C ILE A 142 8.19 7.85 -16.81
N GLY A 143 7.49 8.70 -17.58
CA GLY A 143 7.13 8.42 -18.95
C GLY A 143 8.34 8.30 -19.88
N ALA A 144 9.36 9.13 -19.67
CA ALA A 144 10.60 9.08 -20.43
C ALA A 144 11.57 7.99 -19.98
N ASN A 145 11.34 7.35 -18.84
CA ASN A 145 12.27 6.40 -18.20
C ASN A 145 11.53 5.20 -17.64
N GLU A 146 10.79 4.49 -18.49
CA GLU A 146 10.07 3.28 -18.07
C GLU A 146 11.06 2.19 -17.60
N ALA A 147 10.66 1.43 -16.58
CA ALA A 147 11.43 0.33 -15.98
C ALA A 147 12.76 0.75 -15.31
N VAL A 148 13.03 2.04 -15.12
CA VAL A 148 14.21 2.52 -14.38
C VAL A 148 13.94 2.45 -12.87
N ARG A 149 14.95 2.00 -12.10
CA ARG A 149 14.83 1.79 -10.66
C ARG A 149 14.63 3.11 -9.90
N ALA A 150 13.87 3.02 -8.80
CA ALA A 150 13.60 4.18 -7.95
C ALA A 150 14.84 4.97 -7.47
N PRO A 151 15.97 4.35 -7.07
CA PRO A 151 17.17 5.10 -6.71
C PRO A 151 17.68 5.98 -7.85
N ASP A 152 17.70 5.45 -9.07
CA ASP A 152 18.25 6.14 -10.24
C ASP A 152 17.36 7.33 -10.66
N LEU A 153 16.04 7.18 -10.53
CA LEU A 153 15.09 8.27 -10.77
C LEU A 153 15.11 9.32 -9.65
N ALA A 154 15.29 8.90 -8.39
CA ALA A 154 15.33 9.79 -7.24
C ALA A 154 16.50 10.80 -7.33
N VAL A 155 17.66 10.33 -7.77
CA VAL A 155 18.85 11.19 -8.01
C VAL A 155 18.54 12.30 -9.01
N ARG A 156 17.81 12.00 -10.11
CA ARG A 156 17.49 12.98 -11.15
C ARG A 156 16.59 14.12 -10.69
N VAL A 157 15.86 13.92 -9.58
CA VAL A 157 15.00 14.95 -8.97
C VAL A 157 15.53 15.45 -7.64
N GLY A 158 16.78 15.10 -7.27
CA GLY A 158 17.45 15.58 -6.07
C GLY A 158 16.80 15.11 -4.76
N LEU A 159 16.20 13.92 -4.73
CA LEU A 159 15.51 13.40 -3.55
C LEU A 159 16.09 12.07 -3.06
N ASP A 160 15.86 11.79 -1.76
CA ASP A 160 16.05 10.46 -1.22
C ASP A 160 14.99 9.47 -1.75
N VAL A 161 15.35 8.19 -1.78
CA VAL A 161 14.51 7.11 -2.31
C VAL A 161 13.17 6.98 -1.57
N PRO A 162 13.08 7.05 -0.24
CA PRO A 162 11.82 7.00 0.49
C PRO A 162 10.85 8.11 0.09
N ARG A 163 11.33 9.35 -0.07
CA ARG A 163 10.54 10.51 -0.47
C ARG A 163 10.07 10.40 -1.91
N PHE A 164 10.96 9.99 -2.82
CA PHE A 164 10.62 9.68 -4.20
C PHE A 164 9.50 8.63 -4.29
N LYS A 165 9.66 7.47 -3.64
CA LYS A 165 8.66 6.40 -3.60
C LYS A 165 7.31 6.85 -3.00
N ARG A 166 7.32 7.77 -2.04
CA ARG A 166 6.08 8.34 -1.47
C ARG A 166 5.31 9.13 -2.53
N ARG A 167 5.99 9.99 -3.28
CA ARG A 167 5.40 10.79 -4.36
C ARG A 167 4.84 9.90 -5.48
N VAL A 168 5.59 8.90 -5.92
CA VAL A 168 5.10 7.93 -6.92
C VAL A 168 3.86 7.19 -6.42
N ARG A 169 3.80 6.80 -5.14
CA ARG A 169 2.60 6.18 -4.56
C ARG A 169 1.38 7.12 -4.56
N GLN A 170 1.58 8.43 -4.42
CA GLN A 170 0.50 9.41 -4.55
C GLN A 170 -0.04 9.44 -5.98
N LEU A 171 0.82 9.52 -6.99
CA LEU A 171 0.43 9.47 -8.41
C LEU A 171 -0.25 8.14 -8.76
N LYS A 172 0.28 7.01 -8.25
CA LYS A 172 -0.35 5.70 -8.39
C LYS A 172 -1.76 5.65 -7.77
N GLY A 173 -1.98 6.37 -6.68
CA GLY A 173 -3.30 6.50 -6.04
C GLY A 173 -4.36 7.17 -6.91
N LEU A 174 -3.95 7.97 -7.91
CA LEU A 174 -4.81 8.57 -8.93
C LEU A 174 -4.86 7.74 -10.23
N GLY A 175 -4.27 6.56 -10.25
CA GLY A 175 -4.20 5.71 -11.44
C GLY A 175 -3.20 6.20 -12.50
N LEU A 176 -2.34 7.19 -12.23
CA LEU A 176 -1.47 7.80 -13.25
C LEU A 176 -0.17 7.04 -13.52
N THR A 177 0.26 6.19 -12.59
CA THR A 177 1.48 5.38 -12.71
C THR A 177 1.25 3.93 -12.28
N ILE A 178 2.05 3.02 -12.84
CA ILE A 178 2.05 1.58 -12.52
C ILE A 178 3.44 1.20 -12.02
N SER A 179 3.50 0.40 -10.96
CA SER A 179 4.75 -0.22 -10.50
C SER A 179 5.00 -1.48 -11.32
N LEU A 180 6.22 -1.65 -11.81
CA LEU A 180 6.73 -2.85 -12.45
C LEU A 180 7.56 -3.67 -11.44
N ASP A 181 8.02 -4.85 -11.82
CA ASP A 181 8.99 -5.61 -11.03
C ASP A 181 10.26 -4.78 -10.81
N VAL A 182 10.69 -4.08 -11.85
CA VAL A 182 11.73 -3.06 -11.76
C VAL A 182 11.16 -1.72 -12.22
N GLY A 183 11.21 -0.72 -11.33
CA GLY A 183 10.82 0.65 -11.67
C GLY A 183 9.32 0.90 -11.82
N TYR A 184 9.02 1.84 -12.70
CA TYR A 184 7.67 2.36 -12.92
C TYR A 184 7.43 2.63 -14.40
N ARG A 185 6.15 2.78 -14.76
CA ARG A 185 5.72 3.33 -16.04
C ARG A 185 4.50 4.23 -15.86
N LEU A 186 4.21 5.05 -16.85
CA LEU A 186 2.89 5.69 -16.93
C LEU A 186 1.82 4.63 -17.19
N SER A 187 0.66 4.81 -16.57
CA SER A 187 -0.53 4.07 -16.90
C SER A 187 -1.15 4.58 -18.22
N PRO A 188 -2.09 3.85 -18.85
CA PRO A 188 -2.94 4.41 -19.91
C PRO A 188 -3.57 5.75 -19.49
N ARG A 189 -4.19 5.81 -18.30
CA ARG A 189 -4.76 7.02 -17.72
C ARG A 189 -3.75 8.17 -17.61
N GLY A 190 -2.55 7.89 -17.12
CA GLY A 190 -1.49 8.90 -16.97
C GLY A 190 -0.97 9.44 -18.29
N ARG A 191 -0.87 8.60 -19.32
CA ARG A 191 -0.49 9.02 -20.67
C ARG A 191 -1.53 9.95 -21.30
N VAL A 192 -2.81 9.59 -21.17
CA VAL A 192 -3.92 10.43 -21.66
C VAL A 192 -3.95 11.76 -20.93
N TYR A 193 -3.85 11.76 -19.61
CA TYR A 193 -3.82 12.97 -18.80
C TYR A 193 -2.70 13.93 -19.25
N LEU A 194 -1.46 13.44 -19.36
CA LEU A 194 -0.35 14.30 -19.85
C LEU A 194 -0.62 14.87 -21.23
N ARG A 195 -1.16 14.09 -22.15
CA ARG A 195 -1.47 14.55 -23.51
C ARG A 195 -2.56 15.63 -23.55
N LEU A 196 -3.60 15.49 -22.71
CA LEU A 196 -4.70 16.48 -22.67
C LEU A 196 -4.33 17.77 -21.95
N THR A 197 -3.26 17.76 -21.15
CA THR A 197 -2.80 18.93 -20.38
C THR A 197 -1.47 19.51 -20.87
N SER A 198 -1.02 19.09 -22.06
CA SER A 198 0.22 19.58 -22.71
C SER A 198 0.03 20.89 -23.42
#